data_afd0fa2db53e244ddcb0f20413e3fd5d
#
_entry.id   afd0fa2db53e244ddcb0f20413e3fd5d
#
_cell.length_a   1.000
_cell.length_b   1.000
_cell.length_c   1.000
_cell.angle_alpha   90.00
_cell.angle_beta   90.00
_cell.angle_gamma   90.00
#
_symmetry.space_group_name_H-M   'P 1'
#
loop_
_entity.id
_entity.type
_entity.pdbx_description
1 polymer ?
#
loop_
_entity_poly.entity_id
_entity_poly.type
_entity_poly.pdbx_seq_one_letter_code
_entity_poly.pdbx_strand_id
1 'polypeptide(L)'
;VGRLRHPRIIASVSDERQVRRLHAGRAFDVNLLSWRGRDGRPLEKVVIRHRGAVAVLPVLDDGRLVLIRNYRVTLEGWLIEFCAGGIDAGESAIDAARRELSEETGYRAGAIEPLTSFYTAPGFADEWMQVFVAGDLEPGDAHLEPYERIEVMALPPEEVAALIASGEIRDAKTIVAFHAWNLRGRPRPTRRGGA
;
A
#
# COMPACT_ATOMS: atom_id res chain seq x y z
N VAL A 1 10.67 -15.63 -8.22
CA VAL A 1 10.05 -14.49 -7.50
C VAL A 1 9.44 -13.59 -8.56
N GLY A 2 8.10 -13.65 -8.71
CA GLY A 2 7.38 -12.87 -9.72
C GLY A 2 7.43 -11.37 -9.38
N ARG A 3 8.02 -10.57 -10.25
CA ARG A 3 7.92 -9.11 -10.15
C ARG A 3 6.46 -8.71 -10.37
N LEU A 4 5.86 -8.01 -9.40
CA LEU A 4 4.61 -7.28 -9.63
C LEU A 4 4.89 -6.21 -10.69
N ARG A 5 4.52 -6.49 -11.94
CA ARG A 5 4.70 -5.53 -13.04
C ARG A 5 3.58 -4.51 -12.98
N HIS A 6 3.94 -3.24 -13.17
CA HIS A 6 2.97 -2.21 -13.49
C HIS A 6 2.16 -2.70 -14.71
N PRO A 7 0.82 -2.84 -14.62
CA PRO A 7 0.05 -3.33 -15.75
C PRO A 7 0.27 -2.38 -16.94
N ARG A 8 0.49 -2.96 -18.12
CA ARG A 8 0.38 -2.18 -19.35
C ARG A 8 -1.07 -1.69 -19.44
N ILE A 9 -1.30 -0.43 -19.15
CA ILE A 9 -2.59 0.20 -19.43
C ILE A 9 -2.82 0.07 -20.93
N ILE A 10 -3.92 -0.58 -21.31
CA ILE A 10 -4.32 -0.84 -22.68
C ILE A 10 -4.27 0.47 -23.46
N ALA A 11 -3.51 0.45 -24.57
CA ALA A 11 -3.37 1.41 -25.64
C ALA A 11 -3.57 2.90 -25.28
N SER A 12 -2.50 3.67 -25.46
CA SER A 12 -2.55 5.12 -25.51
C SER A 12 -3.56 5.56 -26.58
N VAL A 13 -4.63 6.20 -26.16
CA VAL A 13 -5.28 7.18 -27.03
C VAL A 13 -4.22 8.26 -27.24
N SER A 14 -3.79 8.46 -28.47
CA SER A 14 -2.77 9.43 -28.86
C SER A 14 -3.37 10.85 -28.83
N ASP A 15 -3.80 11.29 -27.67
CA ASP A 15 -4.16 12.67 -27.45
C ASP A 15 -2.91 13.40 -26.97
N GLU A 16 -2.50 14.44 -27.67
CA GLU A 16 -1.46 15.37 -27.22
C GLU A 16 -1.93 16.00 -25.89
N ARG A 17 -1.47 15.43 -24.79
CA ARG A 17 -1.78 15.93 -23.46
C ARG A 17 -0.70 16.91 -23.02
N GLN A 18 -1.12 18.10 -22.65
CA GLN A 18 -0.26 19.04 -21.95
C GLN A 18 -0.37 18.77 -20.44
N VAL A 19 0.77 18.81 -19.75
CA VAL A 19 0.85 18.60 -18.31
C VAL A 19 1.46 19.85 -17.69
N ARG A 20 0.71 20.50 -16.80
CA ARG A 20 1.22 21.61 -15.99
C ARG A 20 1.20 21.24 -14.52
N ARG A 21 2.37 21.22 -13.88
CA ARG A 21 2.46 20.97 -12.46
C ARG A 21 1.95 22.17 -11.68
N LEU A 22 0.96 21.95 -10.81
CA LEU A 22 0.36 22.97 -9.95
C LEU A 22 1.05 23.04 -8.58
N HIS A 23 1.46 21.87 -8.05
CA HIS A 23 2.15 21.77 -6.78
C HIS A 23 3.12 20.58 -6.81
N ALA A 24 4.30 20.74 -6.21
CA ALA A 24 5.26 19.68 -5.98
C ALA A 24 5.29 19.34 -4.49
N GLY A 25 4.94 18.10 -4.15
CA GLY A 25 4.97 17.59 -2.79
C GLY A 25 6.03 16.50 -2.57
N ARG A 26 6.27 16.14 -1.32
CA ARG A 26 7.20 15.06 -0.96
C ARG A 26 6.66 13.70 -1.43
N ALA A 27 5.38 13.39 -1.16
CA ALA A 27 4.76 12.12 -1.51
C ALA A 27 4.15 12.10 -2.92
N PHE A 28 3.59 13.21 -3.37
CA PHE A 28 2.90 13.32 -4.66
C PHE A 28 2.96 14.75 -5.22
N ASP A 29 2.78 14.85 -6.54
CA ASP A 29 2.60 16.11 -7.25
C ASP A 29 1.14 16.29 -7.63
N VAL A 30 0.66 17.54 -7.65
CA VAL A 30 -0.66 17.90 -8.21
C VAL A 30 -0.45 18.51 -9.60
N ASN A 31 -1.06 17.91 -10.60
CA ASN A 31 -0.92 18.33 -12.01
C ASN A 31 -2.26 18.66 -12.64
N LEU A 32 -2.26 19.65 -13.52
CA LEU A 32 -3.35 19.90 -14.46
C LEU A 32 -3.02 19.20 -15.78
N LEU A 33 -3.90 18.32 -16.22
CA LEU A 33 -3.88 17.73 -17.54
C LEU A 33 -4.84 18.49 -18.43
N SER A 34 -4.40 18.90 -19.62
CA SER A 34 -5.24 19.55 -20.63
C SER A 34 -5.14 18.75 -21.93
N TRP A 35 -6.27 18.45 -22.56
CA TRP A 35 -6.34 17.73 -23.82
C TRP A 35 -7.59 18.11 -24.63
N ARG A 36 -7.71 17.60 -25.84
CA ARG A 36 -8.96 17.74 -26.62
C ARG A 36 -9.80 16.48 -26.46
N GLY A 37 -11.09 16.68 -26.17
CA GLY A 37 -12.08 15.59 -26.15
C GLY A 37 -12.36 15.04 -27.55
N ARG A 38 -13.14 13.96 -27.62
CA ARG A 38 -13.52 13.30 -28.88
C ARG A 38 -14.31 14.25 -29.81
N ASP A 39 -14.98 15.25 -29.25
CA ASP A 39 -15.73 16.31 -29.96
C ASP A 39 -14.86 17.53 -30.29
N GLY A 40 -13.54 17.47 -30.06
CA GLY A 40 -12.58 18.54 -30.29
C GLY A 40 -12.55 19.64 -29.22
N ARG A 41 -13.45 19.60 -28.22
CA ARG A 41 -13.50 20.60 -27.15
C ARG A 41 -12.30 20.46 -26.19
N PRO A 42 -11.78 21.59 -25.69
CA PRO A 42 -10.73 21.55 -24.68
C PRO A 42 -11.31 20.99 -23.36
N LEU A 43 -10.56 20.08 -22.76
CA LEU A 43 -10.87 19.46 -21.47
C LEU A 43 -9.68 19.61 -20.54
N GLU A 44 -9.97 19.75 -19.24
CA GLU A 44 -8.96 19.84 -18.21
C GLU A 44 -9.33 18.94 -17.02
N LYS A 45 -8.30 18.40 -16.36
CA LYS A 45 -8.47 17.61 -15.15
C LYS A 45 -7.27 17.77 -14.21
N VAL A 46 -7.56 18.06 -12.96
CA VAL A 46 -6.55 18.00 -11.91
C VAL A 46 -6.35 16.54 -11.51
N VAL A 47 -5.09 16.12 -11.45
CA VAL A 47 -4.71 14.75 -11.09
C VAL A 47 -3.54 14.76 -10.10
N ILE A 48 -3.46 13.70 -9.32
CA ILE A 48 -2.35 13.42 -8.42
C ILE A 48 -1.39 12.45 -9.12
N ARG A 49 -0.09 12.79 -9.12
CA ARG A 49 1.00 11.93 -9.57
C ARG A 49 1.75 11.42 -8.36
N HIS A 50 1.65 10.13 -8.11
CA HIS A 50 2.21 9.48 -6.93
C HIS A 50 3.44 8.63 -7.30
N ARG A 51 4.42 8.54 -6.39
CA ARG A 51 5.65 7.74 -6.62
C ARG A 51 5.43 6.24 -6.47
N GLY A 52 4.27 5.82 -6.01
CA GLY A 52 3.92 4.47 -5.63
C GLY A 52 4.01 4.28 -4.12
N ALA A 53 3.35 3.22 -3.65
CA ALA A 53 3.32 2.88 -2.24
C ALA A 53 3.32 1.36 -2.04
N VAL A 54 3.64 0.94 -0.83
CA VAL A 54 3.61 -0.45 -0.41
C VAL A 54 2.69 -0.62 0.79
N ALA A 55 2.11 -1.82 0.93
CA ALA A 55 1.48 -2.28 2.14
C ALA A 55 1.98 -3.69 2.47
N VAL A 56 2.07 -4.01 3.75
CA VAL A 56 2.54 -5.33 4.18
C VAL A 56 1.50 -5.97 5.09
N LEU A 57 1.14 -7.23 4.77
CA LEU A 57 0.33 -8.12 5.61
C LEU A 57 1.29 -9.07 6.34
N PRO A 58 1.62 -8.79 7.62
CA PRO A 58 2.55 -9.61 8.38
C PRO A 58 1.81 -10.74 9.08
N VAL A 59 2.34 -11.96 8.99
CA VAL A 59 1.77 -13.17 9.59
C VAL A 59 2.73 -13.73 10.64
N LEU A 60 2.29 -13.77 11.90
CA LEU A 60 3.03 -14.37 13.02
C LEU A 60 3.06 -15.90 12.93
N ASP A 61 3.94 -16.53 13.68
CA ASP A 61 4.09 -17.99 13.71
C ASP A 61 2.85 -18.72 14.20
N ASP A 62 2.07 -18.07 15.06
CA ASP A 62 0.78 -18.59 15.56
C ASP A 62 -0.40 -18.30 14.62
N GLY A 63 -0.15 -17.70 13.45
CA GLY A 63 -1.14 -17.39 12.44
C GLY A 63 -1.89 -16.08 12.62
N ARG A 64 -1.66 -15.32 13.71
CA ARG A 64 -2.22 -13.98 13.86
C ARG A 64 -1.61 -13.02 12.86
N LEU A 65 -2.38 -12.01 12.49
CA LEU A 65 -1.98 -10.92 11.61
C LEU A 65 -1.57 -9.71 12.44
N VAL A 66 -0.47 -9.07 12.08
CA VAL A 66 -0.06 -7.81 12.71
C VAL A 66 -0.71 -6.65 11.95
N LEU A 67 -1.46 -5.84 12.67
CA LEU A 67 -2.08 -4.61 12.19
C LEU A 67 -1.59 -3.44 13.03
N ILE A 68 -1.87 -2.25 12.56
CA ILE A 68 -1.64 -1.01 13.27
C ILE A 68 -2.95 -0.24 13.44
N ARG A 69 -3.07 0.46 14.54
CA ARG A 69 -4.07 1.49 14.73
C ARG A 69 -3.38 2.82 14.52
N ASN A 70 -3.67 3.48 13.40
CA ASN A 70 -2.97 4.69 12.95
C ASN A 70 -3.89 5.90 12.99
N TYR A 71 -3.43 7.00 13.59
CA TYR A 71 -4.16 8.26 13.58
C TYR A 71 -3.93 9.02 12.27
N ARG A 72 -4.97 9.08 11.44
CA ARG A 72 -4.93 9.79 10.15
C ARG A 72 -5.40 11.23 10.31
N VAL A 73 -4.45 12.18 10.25
CA VAL A 73 -4.73 13.63 10.38
C VAL A 73 -5.79 14.09 9.37
N THR A 74 -5.78 13.54 8.15
CA THR A 74 -6.75 13.89 7.10
C THR A 74 -8.19 13.50 7.44
N LEU A 75 -8.38 12.54 8.35
CA LEU A 75 -9.69 12.07 8.81
C LEU A 75 -9.97 12.48 10.25
N GLU A 76 -8.99 13.10 10.92
CA GLU A 76 -9.03 13.44 12.35
C GLU A 76 -9.45 12.24 13.22
N GLY A 77 -9.00 11.02 12.82
CA GLY A 77 -9.47 9.78 13.42
C GLY A 77 -8.50 8.62 13.30
N TRP A 78 -8.79 7.58 14.07
CA TRP A 78 -8.02 6.34 14.07
C TRP A 78 -8.58 5.34 13.06
N LEU A 79 -7.68 4.70 12.30
CA LEU A 79 -8.00 3.58 11.43
C LEU A 79 -7.20 2.34 11.85
N ILE A 80 -7.80 1.16 11.64
CA ILE A 80 -7.11 -0.12 11.75
C ILE A 80 -6.62 -0.48 10.35
N GLU A 81 -5.31 -0.65 10.21
CA GLU A 81 -4.65 -0.80 8.91
C GLU A 81 -3.55 -1.87 8.96
N PHE A 82 -3.18 -2.44 7.81
CA PHE A 82 -1.86 -3.01 7.64
C PHE A 82 -0.84 -1.89 7.45
N CYS A 83 0.39 -2.08 7.95
CA CYS A 83 1.48 -1.12 7.80
C CYS A 83 1.73 -0.80 6.33
N ALA A 84 2.00 0.47 6.01
CA ALA A 84 2.08 0.93 4.64
C ALA A 84 2.75 2.30 4.53
N GLY A 85 3.54 2.50 3.48
CA GLY A 85 4.12 3.80 3.21
C GLY A 85 4.61 3.99 1.78
N GLY A 86 5.23 5.12 1.52
CA GLY A 86 5.72 5.50 0.20
C GLY A 86 6.99 4.75 -0.19
N ILE A 87 7.23 4.67 -1.50
CA ILE A 87 8.50 4.19 -2.05
C ILE A 87 9.40 5.39 -2.26
N ASP A 88 10.57 5.38 -1.64
CA ASP A 88 11.55 6.45 -1.78
C ASP A 88 12.25 6.43 -3.15
N ALA A 89 12.86 7.57 -3.52
CA ALA A 89 13.55 7.68 -4.80
C ALA A 89 14.73 6.69 -4.88
N GLY A 90 14.67 5.77 -5.85
CA GLY A 90 15.68 4.73 -6.04
C GLY A 90 15.50 3.48 -5.18
N GLU A 91 14.51 3.46 -4.28
CA GLU A 91 14.18 2.31 -3.46
C GLU A 91 13.39 1.26 -4.25
N SER A 92 13.64 -0.01 -4.02
CA SER A 92 12.76 -1.05 -4.54
C SER A 92 11.52 -1.23 -3.68
N ALA A 93 10.39 -1.66 -4.27
CA ALA A 93 9.16 -1.87 -3.52
C ALA A 93 9.30 -2.90 -2.38
N ILE A 94 10.16 -3.91 -2.54
CA ILE A 94 10.39 -4.91 -1.50
C ILE A 94 11.23 -4.35 -0.35
N ASP A 95 12.17 -3.45 -0.63
CA ASP A 95 12.96 -2.78 0.39
C ASP A 95 12.10 -1.77 1.15
N ALA A 96 11.27 -0.99 0.46
CA ALA A 96 10.25 -0.13 1.08
C ALA A 96 9.32 -0.93 2.00
N ALA A 97 8.82 -2.09 1.55
CA ALA A 97 7.97 -2.95 2.37
C ALA A 97 8.68 -3.47 3.64
N ARG A 98 9.97 -3.79 3.57
CA ARG A 98 10.76 -4.18 4.74
C ARG A 98 10.98 -3.02 5.71
N ARG A 99 11.28 -1.85 5.17
CA ARG A 99 11.49 -0.63 5.94
C ARG A 99 10.21 -0.23 6.68
N GLU A 100 9.09 -0.08 5.98
CA GLU A 100 7.79 0.30 6.56
C GLU A 100 7.32 -0.70 7.63
N LEU A 101 7.47 -2.00 7.38
CA LEU A 101 7.16 -3.03 8.38
C LEU A 101 7.96 -2.79 9.67
N SER A 102 9.27 -2.54 9.54
CA SER A 102 10.14 -2.35 10.70
C SER A 102 9.85 -1.03 11.41
N GLU A 103 9.66 0.07 10.66
CA GLU A 103 9.44 1.40 11.21
C GLU A 103 8.11 1.49 11.97
N GLU A 104 7.01 1.02 11.36
CA GLU A 104 5.68 1.16 11.95
C GLU A 104 5.34 0.08 12.98
N THR A 105 5.89 -1.14 12.86
CA THR A 105 5.50 -2.26 13.73
C THR A 105 6.61 -2.78 14.63
N GLY A 106 7.86 -2.43 14.36
CA GLY A 106 9.03 -3.01 15.02
C GLY A 106 9.40 -4.41 14.54
N TYR A 107 8.56 -5.09 13.74
CA TYR A 107 8.87 -6.43 13.24
C TYR A 107 9.81 -6.41 12.03
N ARG A 108 10.75 -7.34 11.97
CA ARG A 108 11.61 -7.60 10.82
C ARG A 108 11.20 -8.91 10.15
N ALA A 109 10.94 -8.86 8.85
CA ALA A 109 10.56 -10.05 8.10
C ALA A 109 11.77 -10.88 7.70
N GLY A 110 11.81 -12.14 8.12
CA GLY A 110 12.75 -13.13 7.60
C GLY A 110 12.41 -13.53 6.17
N ALA A 111 11.13 -13.58 5.84
CA ALA A 111 10.61 -13.84 4.51
C ALA A 111 9.54 -12.83 4.13
N ILE A 112 9.56 -12.35 2.87
CA ILE A 112 8.57 -11.42 2.34
C ILE A 112 8.36 -11.72 0.84
N GLU A 113 7.10 -11.78 0.42
CA GLU A 113 6.72 -12.12 -0.94
C GLU A 113 5.63 -11.18 -1.47
N PRO A 114 5.60 -10.90 -2.79
CA PRO A 114 4.53 -10.13 -3.40
C PRO A 114 3.18 -10.85 -3.28
N LEU A 115 2.16 -10.14 -2.83
CA LEU A 115 0.81 -10.66 -2.69
C LEU A 115 -0.12 -10.19 -3.81
N THR A 116 -0.28 -8.88 -3.97
CA THR A 116 -1.13 -8.29 -5.02
C THR A 116 -0.71 -6.85 -5.30
N SER A 117 -1.34 -6.21 -6.28
CA SER A 117 -1.15 -4.80 -6.56
C SER A 117 -2.36 -4.20 -7.24
N PHE A 118 -2.62 -2.92 -7.03
CA PHE A 118 -3.79 -2.22 -7.55
C PHE A 118 -3.58 -0.70 -7.58
N TYR A 119 -4.44 0.00 -8.32
CA TYR A 119 -4.56 1.46 -8.21
C TYR A 119 -5.54 1.82 -7.10
N THR A 120 -5.18 2.75 -6.23
CA THR A 120 -6.02 3.15 -5.08
C THR A 120 -7.19 4.03 -5.50
N ALA A 121 -6.96 5.00 -6.39
CA ALA A 121 -7.97 5.97 -6.81
C ALA A 121 -7.79 6.41 -8.28
N PRO A 122 -7.91 5.50 -9.28
CA PRO A 122 -7.55 5.79 -10.68
C PRO A 122 -8.42 6.86 -11.34
N GLY A 123 -9.49 7.28 -10.67
CA GLY A 123 -10.31 8.40 -11.11
C GLY A 123 -9.60 9.76 -11.05
N PHE A 124 -8.63 9.93 -10.16
CA PHE A 124 -7.90 11.21 -9.99
C PHE A 124 -6.43 11.06 -9.59
N ALA A 125 -5.98 9.86 -9.24
CA ALA A 125 -4.59 9.58 -8.84
C ALA A 125 -4.05 8.37 -9.60
N ASP A 126 -2.74 8.33 -9.84
CA ASP A 126 -2.05 7.18 -10.40
C ASP A 126 -1.28 6.39 -9.33
N GLU A 127 -1.67 6.52 -8.07
CA GLU A 127 -1.07 5.77 -6.98
C GLU A 127 -1.17 4.26 -7.20
N TRP A 128 -0.02 3.64 -7.44
CA TRP A 128 0.16 2.21 -7.58
C TRP A 128 0.56 1.60 -6.25
N MET A 129 -0.33 0.85 -5.63
CA MET A 129 -0.11 0.16 -4.37
C MET A 129 0.37 -1.26 -4.64
N GLN A 130 1.50 -1.64 -4.05
CA GLN A 130 2.04 -3.00 -4.10
C GLN A 130 1.94 -3.63 -2.72
N VAL A 131 1.24 -4.74 -2.61
CA VAL A 131 1.01 -5.45 -1.34
C VAL A 131 1.92 -6.65 -1.24
N PHE A 132 2.54 -6.79 -0.09
CA PHE A 132 3.39 -7.92 0.27
C PHE A 132 2.79 -8.70 1.44
N VAL A 133 3.10 -9.99 1.52
CA VAL A 133 2.88 -10.80 2.71
C VAL A 133 4.24 -11.10 3.33
N ALA A 134 4.33 -10.98 4.65
CA ALA A 134 5.57 -11.20 5.40
C ALA A 134 5.39 -12.30 6.46
N GLY A 135 6.43 -13.07 6.68
CA GLY A 135 6.49 -14.12 7.69
C GLY A 135 7.89 -14.27 8.28
N ASP A 136 8.07 -15.24 9.18
CA ASP A 136 9.29 -15.40 9.99
C ASP A 136 9.68 -14.07 10.65
N LEU A 137 8.71 -13.52 11.39
CA LEU A 137 8.81 -12.19 11.97
C LEU A 137 9.63 -12.19 13.24
N GLU A 138 10.69 -11.40 13.27
CA GLU A 138 11.52 -11.16 14.45
C GLU A 138 11.09 -9.83 15.09
N PRO A 139 10.74 -9.80 16.39
CA PRO A 139 10.40 -8.55 17.07
C PRO A 139 11.63 -7.64 17.21
N GLY A 140 11.41 -6.36 17.18
CA GLY A 140 12.39 -5.30 17.41
C GLY A 140 11.69 -4.01 17.81
N ASP A 141 12.39 -2.90 17.77
CA ASP A 141 11.84 -1.59 18.10
C ASP A 141 11.24 -0.90 16.88
N ALA A 142 10.09 -0.28 17.05
CA ALA A 142 9.50 0.61 16.05
C ALA A 142 10.20 1.97 16.03
N HIS A 143 10.28 2.59 14.86
CA HIS A 143 10.93 3.89 14.67
C HIS A 143 9.99 4.83 13.91
N LEU A 144 8.96 5.32 14.62
CA LEU A 144 7.94 6.18 14.05
C LEU A 144 8.48 7.56 13.67
N GLU A 145 7.97 8.12 12.59
CA GLU A 145 8.18 9.52 12.24
C GLU A 145 7.51 10.45 13.29
N PRO A 146 8.03 11.66 13.52
CA PRO A 146 7.52 12.54 14.59
C PRO A 146 6.03 12.89 14.52
N TYR A 147 5.41 12.77 13.36
CA TYR A 147 3.99 13.05 13.14
C TYR A 147 3.11 11.79 13.17
N GLU A 148 3.70 10.61 13.25
CA GLU A 148 2.97 9.34 13.30
C GLU A 148 2.52 9.02 14.73
N ARG A 149 1.30 8.51 14.81
CA ARG A 149 0.70 7.98 16.04
C ARG A 149 0.16 6.60 15.72
N ILE A 150 0.92 5.58 16.11
CA ILE A 150 0.67 4.19 15.76
C ILE A 150 0.66 3.33 17.01
N GLU A 151 -0.32 2.44 17.11
CA GLU A 151 -0.43 1.39 18.10
C GLU A 151 -0.44 0.04 17.37
N VAL A 152 0.46 -0.87 17.74
CA VAL A 152 0.56 -2.18 17.09
C VAL A 152 -0.36 -3.18 17.77
N MET A 153 -1.06 -3.99 16.99
CA MET A 153 -1.93 -5.07 17.47
C MET A 153 -1.73 -6.34 16.65
N ALA A 154 -2.02 -7.48 17.26
CA ALA A 154 -1.99 -8.78 16.59
C ALA A 154 -3.33 -9.49 16.78
N LEU A 155 -4.04 -9.74 15.68
CA LEU A 155 -5.41 -10.27 15.68
C LEU A 155 -5.49 -11.59 14.91
N PRO A 156 -6.34 -12.54 15.36
CA PRO A 156 -6.68 -13.71 14.55
C PRO A 156 -7.32 -13.30 13.22
N PRO A 157 -7.10 -14.04 12.12
CA PRO A 157 -7.72 -13.71 10.83
C PRO A 157 -9.24 -13.61 10.86
N GLU A 158 -9.90 -14.37 11.72
CA GLU A 158 -11.35 -14.39 11.89
C GLU A 158 -11.84 -13.07 12.51
N GLU A 159 -11.08 -12.49 13.44
CA GLU A 159 -11.39 -11.19 14.02
C GLU A 159 -11.19 -10.07 13.01
N VAL A 160 -10.11 -10.12 12.22
CA VAL A 160 -9.90 -9.17 11.10
C VAL A 160 -11.07 -9.24 10.11
N ALA A 161 -11.54 -10.45 9.76
CA ALA A 161 -12.71 -10.64 8.90
C ALA A 161 -13.98 -10.02 9.51
N ALA A 162 -14.20 -10.19 10.82
CA ALA A 162 -15.34 -9.61 11.52
C ALA A 162 -15.28 -8.08 11.55
N LEU A 163 -14.10 -7.48 11.79
CA LEU A 163 -13.89 -6.03 11.78
C LEU A 163 -14.08 -5.42 10.38
N ILE A 164 -13.74 -6.15 9.31
CA ILE A 164 -14.05 -5.75 7.93
C ILE A 164 -15.56 -5.82 7.70
N ALA A 165 -16.21 -6.91 8.10
CA ALA A 165 -17.64 -7.11 7.89
C ALA A 165 -18.51 -6.11 8.67
N SER A 166 -18.10 -5.71 9.88
CA SER A 166 -18.77 -4.68 10.69
C SER A 166 -18.51 -3.25 10.20
N GLY A 167 -17.51 -3.05 9.33
CA GLY A 167 -17.08 -1.74 8.87
C GLY A 167 -16.23 -0.97 9.90
N GLU A 168 -15.64 -1.64 10.87
CA GLU A 168 -14.62 -1.05 11.74
C GLU A 168 -13.29 -0.89 11.01
N ILE A 169 -12.88 -1.89 10.22
CA ILE A 169 -11.80 -1.75 9.25
C ILE A 169 -12.39 -1.15 7.97
N ARG A 170 -11.97 0.08 7.65
CA ARG A 170 -12.47 0.87 6.49
C ARG A 170 -11.36 1.24 5.52
N ASP A 171 -10.14 0.90 5.83
CA ASP A 171 -9.00 1.18 4.97
C ASP A 171 -8.97 0.23 3.76
N ALA A 172 -9.03 0.81 2.55
CA ALA A 172 -9.15 0.04 1.32
C ALA A 172 -7.96 -0.92 1.08
N LYS A 173 -6.72 -0.47 1.35
CA LYS A 173 -5.53 -1.31 1.16
C LYS A 173 -5.54 -2.53 2.08
N THR A 174 -5.99 -2.37 3.32
CA THR A 174 -6.14 -3.44 4.31
C THR A 174 -7.19 -4.45 3.88
N ILE A 175 -8.36 -3.98 3.43
CA ILE A 175 -9.44 -4.84 2.94
C ILE A 175 -8.96 -5.64 1.71
N VAL A 176 -8.33 -4.97 0.73
CA VAL A 176 -7.81 -5.63 -0.48
C VAL A 176 -6.73 -6.64 -0.14
N ALA A 177 -5.77 -6.27 0.73
CA ALA A 177 -4.69 -7.15 1.16
C ALA A 177 -5.23 -8.41 1.84
N PHE A 178 -6.16 -8.26 2.79
CA PHE A 178 -6.77 -9.36 3.52
C PHE A 178 -7.53 -10.31 2.58
N HIS A 179 -8.35 -9.80 1.68
CA HIS A 179 -9.09 -10.64 0.73
C HIS A 179 -8.16 -11.33 -0.28
N ALA A 180 -7.14 -10.65 -0.79
CA ALA A 180 -6.15 -11.25 -1.68
C ALA A 180 -5.39 -12.39 -0.98
N TRP A 181 -5.03 -12.21 0.30
CA TRP A 181 -4.38 -13.23 1.11
C TRP A 181 -5.28 -14.46 1.33
N ASN A 182 -6.56 -14.25 1.68
CA ASN A 182 -7.53 -15.34 1.82
C ASN A 182 -7.71 -16.12 0.51
N LEU A 183 -7.89 -15.43 -0.63
CA LEU A 183 -8.07 -16.05 -1.95
C LEU A 183 -6.85 -16.88 -2.39
N ARG A 184 -5.66 -16.57 -1.89
CA ARG A 184 -4.44 -17.33 -2.15
C ARG A 184 -4.18 -18.46 -1.15
N GLY A 185 -5.13 -18.80 -0.29
CA GLY A 185 -5.00 -19.86 0.70
C GLY A 185 -4.18 -19.49 1.92
N ARG A 186 -4.15 -18.21 2.27
CA ARG A 186 -3.49 -17.68 3.48
C ARG A 186 -1.98 -18.00 3.54
N PRO A 187 -1.17 -17.63 2.53
CA PRO A 187 0.25 -17.94 2.52
C PRO A 187 0.97 -17.27 3.70
N ARG A 188 1.87 -18.00 4.33
CA ARG A 188 2.87 -17.49 5.27
C ARG A 188 4.25 -17.77 4.69
N PRO A 189 4.95 -16.76 4.17
CA PRO A 189 6.31 -16.94 3.69
C PRO A 189 7.23 -17.40 4.82
N THR A 190 8.13 -18.33 4.51
CA THR A 190 9.19 -18.76 5.41
C THR A 190 10.55 -18.58 4.75
N ARG A 191 11.60 -18.38 5.53
CA ARG A 191 12.96 -18.42 4.99
C ARG A 191 13.15 -19.78 4.31
N ARG A 192 13.50 -19.74 3.03
CA ARG A 192 13.94 -20.98 2.37
C ARG A 192 15.18 -21.45 3.11
N GLY A 193 15.09 -22.62 3.75
CA GLY A 193 16.22 -23.21 4.41
C GLY A 193 17.40 -23.23 3.46
N GLY A 194 18.51 -22.61 3.83
CA GLY A 194 19.74 -22.70 3.11
C GLY A 194 20.16 -24.19 3.15
N ALA A 195 20.18 -24.80 1.98
CA ALA A 195 20.81 -26.09 1.77
C ALA A 195 22.31 -25.92 1.72
#